data_d48032404427a9fdf3b642abdcd5ce79
#
_entry.id   d48032404427a9fdf3b642abdcd5ce79
#
_cell.length_a   1.000
_cell.length_b   1.000
_cell.length_c   1.000
_cell.angle_alpha   90.00
_cell.angle_beta   90.00
_cell.angle_gamma   90.00
#
_symmetry.space_group_name_H-M   'P 1'
#
loop_
_entity.id
_entity.type
_entity.pdbx_description
1 polymer ?
#
loop_
_entity_poly.entity_id
_entity_poly.type
_entity_poly.pdbx_seq_one_letter_code
_entity_poly.pdbx_strand_id
1 'polypeptide(L)'
;MGDVVVEGDNLYGDGVNIAARLEALAQPNGVCLSRSVHEFINKKMDFLFNDLGEQTVKDNKFHAFDVVIDDSHKRTVKTKSKSQVPLIAVIVGILFLGIGGYAYYNNSQIEQSKGERNVTRDNLPIILVKPFKNLGSEDTSVSNALTESLISSLSRYKGISVLSSSTSFHILETNMSDNEIAEKFGVKHAIQGSVQSFGKNSRLTLELNDLSKSKVVWSDKVDFLLDDIFKVQDEIGNNILGQLQITAVGGHEEKQWMSEFETFEQYLLFLNYETEWSKFTKEGYENTLDILEKLKSLNTNKNVIYQVEAWIIHEGLLLGLSQNKKEEDLERLDFLTNSVLQNRGIERDYTLRALAELEYLSKDCSVAKSYIPKSIDNSNSRHNLITAGYIYKSCGDHDKSILYLHEALRYAPVDKGYVASSMLVNNLYILGRTAEIKEFIGDKINNVNMHGMILWIYASIELENGNTDKAKELFQRGRNYGTRAKWVFYNLRNKEASEKLIKALEPLGKLD
;
A
#
# COMPACT_ATOMS: atom_id res chain seq x y z
N MET A 1 -23.94 -22.18 -17.81
CA MET A 1 -24.39 -22.76 -16.54
C MET A 1 -23.88 -21.82 -15.47
N GLY A 2 -24.69 -21.48 -14.52
CA GLY A 2 -24.35 -20.58 -13.40
C GLY A 2 -25.22 -20.94 -12.20
N ASP A 3 -24.81 -20.47 -11.04
CA ASP A 3 -25.55 -20.69 -9.80
C ASP A 3 -26.90 -19.96 -9.84
N VAL A 4 -27.93 -20.60 -9.31
CA VAL A 4 -29.28 -20.06 -9.23
C VAL A 4 -29.68 -20.01 -7.76
N VAL A 5 -30.04 -18.82 -7.28
CA VAL A 5 -30.60 -18.61 -5.94
C VAL A 5 -32.10 -18.41 -6.09
N VAL A 6 -32.89 -19.12 -5.30
CA VAL A 6 -34.35 -19.03 -5.24
C VAL A 6 -34.74 -18.23 -4.00
N GLU A 7 -35.44 -17.12 -4.17
CA GLU A 7 -35.94 -16.29 -3.08
C GLU A 7 -37.42 -15.95 -3.31
N GLY A 8 -38.28 -16.64 -2.58
CA GLY A 8 -39.74 -16.62 -2.85
C GLY A 8 -40.06 -17.18 -4.23
N ASP A 9 -40.84 -16.45 -5.03
CA ASP A 9 -41.18 -16.82 -6.40
C ASP A 9 -40.18 -16.31 -7.46
N ASN A 10 -39.06 -15.74 -7.04
CA ASN A 10 -38.05 -15.17 -7.94
C ASN A 10 -36.78 -16.02 -8.02
N LEU A 11 -36.19 -16.07 -9.23
CA LEU A 11 -34.91 -16.70 -9.52
C LEU A 11 -33.85 -15.63 -9.77
N TYR A 12 -32.74 -15.71 -9.03
CA TYR A 12 -31.60 -14.80 -9.16
C TYR A 12 -30.34 -15.57 -9.52
N GLY A 13 -29.43 -14.95 -10.25
CA GLY A 13 -28.13 -15.46 -10.60
C GLY A 13 -27.69 -15.06 -12.00
N ASP A 14 -26.38 -15.07 -12.25
CA ASP A 14 -25.82 -14.68 -13.55
C ASP A 14 -26.35 -15.54 -14.69
N GLY A 15 -26.56 -16.84 -14.45
CA GLY A 15 -27.15 -17.76 -15.41
C GLY A 15 -28.59 -17.37 -15.81
N VAL A 16 -29.40 -16.92 -14.84
CA VAL A 16 -30.78 -16.47 -15.06
C VAL A 16 -30.79 -15.17 -15.87
N ASN A 17 -29.92 -14.23 -15.54
CA ASN A 17 -29.77 -12.97 -16.25
C ASN A 17 -29.32 -13.16 -17.71
N ILE A 18 -28.41 -14.09 -17.98
CA ILE A 18 -27.97 -14.44 -19.34
C ILE A 18 -29.14 -15.10 -20.10
N ALA A 19 -29.87 -16.01 -19.48
CA ALA A 19 -31.00 -16.68 -20.11
C ALA A 19 -32.10 -15.69 -20.54
N ALA A 20 -32.48 -14.76 -19.68
CA ALA A 20 -33.46 -13.70 -19.99
C ALA A 20 -33.01 -12.81 -21.19
N ARG A 21 -31.72 -12.58 -21.34
CA ARG A 21 -31.16 -11.83 -22.47
C ARG A 21 -31.13 -12.62 -23.76
N LEU A 22 -30.87 -13.92 -23.69
CA LEU A 22 -30.92 -14.82 -24.84
C LEU A 22 -32.33 -15.03 -25.32
N GLU A 23 -33.32 -15.08 -24.41
CA GLU A 23 -34.74 -15.09 -24.73
C GLU A 23 -35.12 -13.85 -25.57
N ALA A 24 -34.68 -12.64 -25.18
CA ALA A 24 -34.92 -11.42 -25.94
C ALA A 24 -34.31 -11.41 -27.34
N LEU A 25 -33.26 -12.24 -27.60
CA LEU A 25 -32.61 -12.40 -28.90
C LEU A 25 -33.24 -13.51 -29.74
N ALA A 26 -33.87 -14.50 -29.13
CA ALA A 26 -34.44 -15.64 -29.82
C ALA A 26 -35.56 -15.18 -30.78
N GLN A 27 -35.67 -15.91 -31.91
CA GLN A 27 -36.85 -15.74 -32.79
C GLN A 27 -38.13 -16.27 -32.12
N PRO A 28 -39.32 -15.82 -32.48
CA PRO A 28 -40.55 -16.44 -32.02
C PRO A 28 -40.53 -17.94 -32.27
N ASN A 29 -40.80 -18.75 -31.22
CA ASN A 29 -40.72 -20.22 -31.22
C ASN A 29 -39.28 -20.79 -31.47
N GLY A 30 -38.26 -19.97 -31.44
CA GLY A 30 -36.86 -20.38 -31.59
C GLY A 30 -36.12 -20.53 -30.23
N VAL A 31 -34.97 -21.11 -30.26
CA VAL A 31 -34.07 -21.31 -29.10
C VAL A 31 -32.74 -20.65 -29.40
N CYS A 32 -32.34 -19.67 -28.53
CA CYS A 32 -31.05 -19.00 -28.62
C CYS A 32 -30.16 -19.43 -27.42
N LEU A 33 -28.90 -19.71 -27.68
CA LEU A 33 -27.97 -20.27 -26.72
C LEU A 33 -26.73 -19.36 -26.55
N SER A 34 -26.17 -19.35 -25.35
CA SER A 34 -24.83 -18.78 -25.14
C SER A 34 -23.74 -19.73 -25.66
N ARG A 35 -22.56 -19.19 -25.92
CA ARG A 35 -21.39 -19.97 -26.35
C ARG A 35 -21.08 -21.15 -25.42
N SER A 36 -21.14 -20.93 -24.10
CA SER A 36 -20.86 -21.96 -23.11
C SER A 36 -21.88 -23.13 -23.15
N VAL A 37 -23.15 -22.82 -23.41
CA VAL A 37 -24.18 -23.85 -23.59
C VAL A 37 -24.01 -24.56 -24.92
N HIS A 38 -23.75 -23.83 -26.00
CA HIS A 38 -23.45 -24.40 -27.31
C HIS A 38 -22.25 -25.36 -27.26
N GLU A 39 -21.13 -24.98 -26.67
CA GLU A 39 -19.93 -25.84 -26.52
C GLU A 39 -20.20 -27.11 -25.71
N PHE A 40 -21.16 -27.09 -24.79
CA PHE A 40 -21.53 -28.24 -23.98
C PHE A 40 -22.41 -29.23 -24.72
N ILE A 41 -23.32 -28.76 -25.61
CA ILE A 41 -24.33 -29.61 -26.26
C ILE A 41 -24.00 -29.98 -27.70
N ASN A 42 -23.17 -29.22 -28.42
CA ASN A 42 -22.86 -29.42 -29.85
C ASN A 42 -22.25 -30.78 -30.18
N LYS A 43 -21.64 -31.49 -29.20
CA LYS A 43 -21.06 -32.83 -29.34
C LYS A 43 -21.96 -33.93 -28.79
N LYS A 44 -23.09 -33.57 -28.18
CA LYS A 44 -23.99 -34.53 -27.50
C LYS A 44 -25.37 -34.61 -28.14
N MET A 45 -25.68 -33.70 -29.03
CA MET A 45 -27.00 -33.61 -29.70
C MET A 45 -26.80 -33.25 -31.16
N ASP A 46 -27.53 -33.92 -32.04
CA ASP A 46 -27.50 -33.69 -33.51
C ASP A 46 -28.40 -32.51 -33.89
N PHE A 47 -28.11 -31.30 -33.36
CA PHE A 47 -28.77 -30.10 -33.80
C PHE A 47 -27.86 -29.31 -34.74
N LEU A 48 -28.45 -28.61 -35.70
CA LEU A 48 -27.76 -27.60 -36.48
C LEU A 48 -27.83 -26.26 -35.71
N PHE A 49 -26.71 -25.55 -35.69
CA PHE A 49 -26.59 -24.26 -35.03
C PHE A 49 -26.24 -23.16 -36.04
N ASN A 50 -26.88 -22.00 -35.91
CA ASN A 50 -26.57 -20.82 -36.67
C ASN A 50 -25.82 -19.83 -35.75
N ASP A 51 -24.56 -19.55 -36.07
CA ASP A 51 -23.71 -18.63 -35.31
C ASP A 51 -24.16 -17.18 -35.58
N LEU A 52 -24.63 -16.52 -34.55
CA LEU A 52 -25.04 -15.11 -34.61
C LEU A 52 -23.89 -14.14 -34.30
N GLY A 53 -22.73 -14.66 -33.94
CA GLY A 53 -21.58 -13.85 -33.53
C GLY A 53 -21.79 -13.13 -32.20
N GLU A 54 -20.98 -12.11 -31.94
CA GLU A 54 -21.14 -11.25 -30.77
C GLU A 54 -22.39 -10.39 -30.84
N GLN A 55 -23.24 -10.52 -29.86
CA GLN A 55 -24.47 -9.75 -29.69
C GLN A 55 -24.38 -8.85 -28.48
N THR A 56 -24.99 -7.66 -28.53
CA THR A 56 -25.06 -6.70 -27.41
C THR A 56 -26.50 -6.54 -26.99
N VAL A 57 -26.83 -6.88 -25.73
CA VAL A 57 -28.14 -6.65 -25.16
C VAL A 57 -27.99 -5.93 -23.82
N LYS A 58 -28.55 -4.73 -23.69
CA LYS A 58 -28.46 -3.89 -22.49
C LYS A 58 -27.00 -3.78 -21.96
N ASP A 59 -26.09 -3.31 -22.80
CA ASP A 59 -24.66 -3.04 -22.54
C ASP A 59 -23.78 -4.27 -22.21
N ASN A 60 -24.30 -5.49 -22.31
CA ASN A 60 -23.52 -6.70 -22.19
C ASN A 60 -23.32 -7.39 -23.53
N LYS A 61 -22.06 -7.76 -23.80
CA LYS A 61 -21.66 -8.50 -25.00
C LYS A 61 -21.55 -10.01 -24.69
N PHE A 62 -22.12 -10.82 -25.53
CA PHE A 62 -21.99 -12.27 -25.46
C PHE A 62 -22.16 -12.89 -26.85
N HIS A 63 -21.51 -14.00 -27.08
CA HIS A 63 -21.61 -14.75 -28.33
C HIS A 63 -22.83 -15.66 -28.24
N ALA A 64 -23.71 -15.59 -29.26
CA ALA A 64 -25.00 -16.26 -29.30
C ALA A 64 -25.10 -17.20 -30.50
N PHE A 65 -25.89 -18.28 -30.35
CA PHE A 65 -26.17 -19.26 -31.37
C PHE A 65 -27.69 -19.55 -31.39
N ASP A 66 -28.31 -19.54 -32.58
CA ASP A 66 -29.69 -20.09 -32.75
C ASP A 66 -29.63 -21.58 -33.02
N VAL A 67 -30.54 -22.33 -32.39
CA VAL A 67 -30.81 -23.73 -32.74
C VAL A 67 -31.68 -23.73 -33.97
N VAL A 68 -31.25 -24.38 -35.04
CA VAL A 68 -32.04 -24.51 -36.29
C VAL A 68 -32.97 -25.71 -36.13
N ILE A 69 -34.24 -25.42 -35.84
CA ILE A 69 -35.29 -26.46 -35.68
C ILE A 69 -35.89 -26.80 -37.06
N ASP A 70 -36.02 -25.79 -37.93
CA ASP A 70 -36.43 -25.92 -39.32
C ASP A 70 -35.86 -24.80 -40.18
N ASP A 71 -36.06 -24.81 -41.48
CA ASP A 71 -35.49 -23.81 -42.43
C ASP A 71 -36.01 -22.38 -42.18
N SER A 72 -37.11 -22.19 -41.47
CA SER A 72 -37.64 -20.86 -41.12
C SER A 72 -36.82 -20.13 -40.05
N HIS A 73 -36.01 -20.87 -39.30
CA HIS A 73 -35.15 -20.35 -38.21
C HIS A 73 -33.73 -20.00 -38.68
N LYS A 74 -33.41 -20.07 -39.98
CA LYS A 74 -32.14 -19.58 -40.54
C LYS A 74 -32.14 -18.08 -40.76
N ARG A 75 -31.40 -17.32 -39.91
CA ARG A 75 -31.16 -15.92 -40.18
C ARG A 75 -29.99 -15.75 -41.14
N THR A 76 -30.19 -14.98 -42.21
CA THR A 76 -29.07 -14.57 -43.09
C THR A 76 -28.35 -13.37 -42.46
N VAL A 77 -27.11 -13.59 -42.00
CA VAL A 77 -26.24 -12.51 -41.56
C VAL A 77 -25.76 -11.74 -42.79
N LYS A 78 -26.15 -10.46 -42.94
CA LYS A 78 -25.67 -9.59 -44.05
C LYS A 78 -24.18 -9.32 -43.87
N THR A 79 -23.33 -10.03 -44.62
CA THR A 79 -21.90 -9.71 -44.78
C THR A 79 -21.78 -8.47 -45.68
N LYS A 80 -21.20 -7.40 -45.18
CA LYS A 80 -20.88 -6.20 -45.97
C LYS A 80 -19.81 -6.53 -47.02
N SER A 81 -20.15 -6.27 -48.30
CA SER A 81 -19.30 -6.37 -49.49
C SER A 81 -18.02 -5.51 -49.36
N LYS A 82 -16.88 -6.09 -49.73
CA LYS A 82 -15.59 -5.40 -49.82
C LYS A 82 -15.55 -4.39 -50.98
N SER A 83 -15.36 -3.12 -50.71
CA SER A 83 -14.86 -2.16 -51.69
C SER A 83 -13.32 -2.17 -51.68
N GLN A 84 -12.69 -2.22 -52.87
CA GLN A 84 -11.24 -2.19 -53.00
C GLN A 84 -10.72 -0.78 -52.76
N VAL A 85 -9.93 -0.63 -51.68
CA VAL A 85 -9.20 0.60 -51.33
C VAL A 85 -7.72 0.39 -51.76
N PRO A 86 -7.02 1.37 -52.35
CA PRO A 86 -5.64 1.19 -52.82
C PRO A 86 -4.69 0.92 -51.62
N LEU A 87 -3.74 0.01 -51.84
CA LEU A 87 -2.85 -0.59 -50.84
C LEU A 87 -2.11 0.43 -49.94
N ILE A 88 -1.82 1.61 -50.48
CA ILE A 88 -1.11 2.70 -49.75
C ILE A 88 -2.02 3.32 -48.68
N ALA A 89 -3.32 3.47 -48.92
CA ALA A 89 -4.27 3.96 -47.92
C ALA A 89 -4.50 2.95 -46.79
N VAL A 90 -4.33 1.66 -47.07
CA VAL A 90 -4.41 0.59 -46.05
C VAL A 90 -3.21 0.61 -45.15
N ILE A 91 -1.98 0.81 -45.65
CA ILE A 91 -0.77 0.85 -44.83
C ILE A 91 -0.74 2.09 -43.93
N VAL A 92 -1.14 3.25 -44.45
CA VAL A 92 -1.26 4.48 -43.64
C VAL A 92 -2.40 4.35 -42.63
N GLY A 93 -3.51 3.75 -42.99
CA GLY A 93 -4.61 3.44 -42.06
C GLY A 93 -4.22 2.47 -40.96
N ILE A 94 -3.43 1.44 -41.28
CA ILE A 94 -2.92 0.47 -40.24
C ILE A 94 -1.89 1.15 -39.34
N LEU A 95 -1.05 2.06 -39.81
CA LEU A 95 -0.13 2.84 -38.98
C LEU A 95 -0.88 3.80 -38.06
N PHE A 96 -1.91 4.50 -38.53
CA PHE A 96 -2.76 5.35 -37.68
C PHE A 96 -3.63 4.54 -36.72
N LEU A 97 -4.14 3.38 -37.12
CA LEU A 97 -4.85 2.47 -36.21
C LEU A 97 -3.92 1.80 -35.24
N GLY A 98 -2.66 1.50 -35.60
CA GLY A 98 -1.63 1.00 -34.71
C GLY A 98 -1.23 2.02 -33.64
N ILE A 99 -0.99 3.27 -34.04
CA ILE A 99 -0.67 4.38 -33.13
C ILE A 99 -1.90 4.75 -32.30
N GLY A 100 -3.06 4.88 -32.92
CA GLY A 100 -4.32 5.15 -32.21
C GLY A 100 -4.76 3.99 -31.30
N GLY A 101 -4.56 2.74 -31.74
CA GLY A 101 -4.82 1.54 -30.95
C GLY A 101 -3.83 1.39 -29.79
N TYR A 102 -2.56 1.72 -30.01
CA TYR A 102 -1.54 1.74 -28.95
C TYR A 102 -1.80 2.88 -27.93
N ALA A 103 -2.15 4.06 -28.41
CA ALA A 103 -2.53 5.18 -27.55
C ALA A 103 -3.85 4.89 -26.81
N TYR A 104 -4.84 4.28 -27.48
CA TYR A 104 -6.09 3.83 -26.85
C TYR A 104 -5.85 2.69 -25.86
N TYR A 105 -5.01 1.71 -26.19
CA TYR A 105 -4.62 0.62 -25.31
C TYR A 105 -3.88 1.14 -24.07
N ASN A 106 -2.92 2.03 -24.23
CA ASN A 106 -2.27 2.70 -23.10
C ASN A 106 -3.23 3.56 -22.30
N ASN A 107 -4.12 4.31 -22.96
CA ASN A 107 -5.11 5.13 -22.25
C ASN A 107 -6.19 4.28 -21.57
N SER A 108 -6.60 3.15 -22.16
CA SER A 108 -7.54 2.21 -21.52
C SER A 108 -6.90 1.42 -20.37
N GLN A 109 -5.60 1.14 -20.43
CA GLN A 109 -4.86 0.60 -19.28
C GLN A 109 -4.73 1.64 -18.16
N ILE A 110 -4.56 2.91 -18.52
CA ILE A 110 -4.57 4.03 -17.57
C ILE A 110 -5.99 4.24 -16.98
N GLU A 111 -7.05 4.06 -17.78
CA GLU A 111 -8.44 4.13 -17.29
C GLU A 111 -8.89 2.88 -16.52
N GLN A 112 -8.42 1.68 -16.88
CA GLN A 112 -8.66 0.47 -16.06
C GLN A 112 -7.90 0.53 -14.73
N SER A 113 -6.66 1.05 -14.73
CA SER A 113 -5.94 1.33 -13.49
C SER A 113 -6.57 2.48 -12.69
N LYS A 114 -7.30 3.42 -13.34
CA LYS A 114 -8.15 4.43 -12.69
C LYS A 114 -9.49 3.85 -12.24
N GLY A 115 -10.05 2.85 -12.90
CA GLY A 115 -11.32 2.19 -12.55
C GLY A 115 -11.20 1.30 -11.31
N GLU A 116 -10.08 0.60 -11.11
CA GLU A 116 -9.75 -0.07 -9.83
C GLU A 116 -9.32 0.94 -8.74
N ARG A 117 -8.95 2.19 -9.11
CA ARG A 117 -8.73 3.32 -8.19
C ARG A 117 -10.02 3.95 -7.64
N ASN A 118 -11.19 3.56 -8.08
CA ASN A 118 -12.47 4.13 -7.62
C ASN A 118 -12.98 3.55 -6.30
N VAL A 119 -12.09 3.22 -5.38
CA VAL A 119 -12.35 3.44 -3.98
C VAL A 119 -11.72 4.79 -3.64
N THR A 120 -12.45 5.80 -3.87
CA THR A 120 -12.41 7.22 -3.49
C THR A 120 -11.63 7.58 -2.21
N ARG A 121 -10.36 7.18 -2.08
CA ARG A 121 -9.46 7.68 -1.03
C ARG A 121 -8.91 9.08 -1.35
N ASP A 122 -8.94 9.50 -2.61
CA ASP A 122 -8.42 10.81 -3.05
C ASP A 122 -9.22 12.01 -2.50
N ASN A 123 -10.41 11.78 -1.90
CA ASN A 123 -11.27 12.82 -1.31
C ASN A 123 -11.44 12.69 0.22
N LEU A 124 -10.70 11.81 0.90
CA LEU A 124 -10.81 11.71 2.34
C LEU A 124 -10.24 12.94 3.04
N PRO A 125 -10.91 13.45 4.09
CA PRO A 125 -10.35 14.54 4.89
C PRO A 125 -9.05 14.09 5.54
N ILE A 126 -7.98 14.88 5.35
CA ILE A 126 -6.67 14.62 5.96
C ILE A 126 -6.64 15.26 7.34
N ILE A 127 -6.31 14.44 8.34
CA ILE A 127 -6.22 14.83 9.76
C ILE A 127 -4.76 14.85 10.19
N LEU A 128 -4.37 15.91 10.89
CA LEU A 128 -3.10 15.99 11.60
C LEU A 128 -3.34 15.81 13.10
N VAL A 129 -2.58 14.93 13.73
CA VAL A 129 -2.44 14.93 15.20
C VAL A 129 -1.12 15.63 15.52
N LYS A 130 -1.15 16.83 16.07
CA LYS A 130 0.05 17.53 16.52
C LYS A 130 0.59 16.84 17.77
N PRO A 131 1.91 16.71 17.94
CA PRO A 131 2.49 16.16 19.16
C PRO A 131 1.97 16.90 20.39
N PHE A 132 1.51 16.13 21.39
CA PHE A 132 0.92 16.71 22.59
C PHE A 132 2.00 17.35 23.47
N LYS A 133 1.68 18.52 24.03
CA LYS A 133 2.56 19.22 24.94
C LYS A 133 2.55 18.52 26.29
N ASN A 134 3.71 18.31 26.90
CA ASN A 134 3.79 17.89 28.30
C ASN A 134 3.84 19.14 29.21
N LEU A 135 2.90 19.22 30.15
CA LEU A 135 2.82 20.32 31.11
C LEU A 135 3.23 19.81 32.50
N GLY A 136 4.45 20.13 32.92
CA GLY A 136 4.91 19.83 34.28
C GLY A 136 6.08 18.85 34.39
N SER A 137 6.60 18.31 33.30
CA SER A 137 7.80 17.48 33.26
C SER A 137 8.57 17.70 31.95
N GLU A 138 9.90 17.55 32.00
CA GLU A 138 10.73 17.51 30.78
C GLU A 138 10.62 16.16 30.06
N ASP A 139 10.16 15.12 30.75
CA ASP A 139 9.91 13.79 30.16
C ASP A 139 8.67 13.81 29.28
N THR A 140 8.88 13.77 27.97
CA THR A 140 7.81 13.78 26.96
C THR A 140 7.33 12.37 26.57
N SER A 141 7.77 11.32 27.24
CA SER A 141 7.48 9.93 26.86
C SER A 141 5.97 9.66 26.83
N VAL A 142 5.23 10.10 27.84
CA VAL A 142 3.77 9.90 27.92
C VAL A 142 3.03 10.70 26.86
N SER A 143 3.38 11.96 26.63
CA SER A 143 2.73 12.80 25.63
C SER A 143 3.02 12.31 24.19
N ASN A 144 4.23 11.83 23.93
CA ASN A 144 4.59 11.24 22.65
C ASN A 144 3.86 9.90 22.41
N ALA A 145 3.82 9.04 23.43
CA ALA A 145 3.11 7.77 23.36
C ALA A 145 1.61 7.97 23.07
N LEU A 146 0.97 8.92 23.75
CA LEU A 146 -0.43 9.30 23.50
C LEU A 146 -0.63 9.84 22.08
N THR A 147 0.27 10.67 21.60
CA THR A 147 0.23 11.19 20.23
C THR A 147 0.29 10.07 19.20
N GLU A 148 1.27 9.18 19.31
CA GLU A 148 1.46 8.06 18.38
C GLU A 148 0.29 7.07 18.43
N SER A 149 -0.19 6.80 19.63
CA SER A 149 -1.33 5.91 19.81
C SER A 149 -2.61 6.48 19.19
N LEU A 150 -2.88 7.79 19.36
CA LEU A 150 -4.03 8.43 18.73
C LEU A 150 -3.90 8.45 17.20
N ILE A 151 -2.71 8.69 16.65
CA ILE A 151 -2.45 8.58 15.20
C ILE A 151 -2.77 7.17 14.73
N SER A 152 -2.25 6.16 15.43
CA SER A 152 -2.49 4.75 15.10
C SER A 152 -3.98 4.42 15.14
N SER A 153 -4.68 4.83 16.20
CA SER A 153 -6.10 4.61 16.40
C SER A 153 -6.92 5.23 15.27
N LEU A 154 -6.72 6.50 14.98
CA LEU A 154 -7.45 7.23 13.94
C LEU A 154 -7.13 6.72 12.52
N SER A 155 -5.92 6.24 12.26
CA SER A 155 -5.51 5.75 10.92
C SER A 155 -6.31 4.53 10.46
N ARG A 156 -6.99 3.83 11.35
CA ARG A 156 -7.76 2.62 11.06
C ARG A 156 -9.16 2.90 10.53
N TYR A 157 -9.63 4.15 10.63
CA TYR A 157 -10.95 4.49 10.13
C TYR A 157 -10.94 4.77 8.62
N LYS A 158 -11.75 4.05 7.87
CA LYS A 158 -11.79 4.12 6.40
C LYS A 158 -12.27 5.49 5.85
N GLY A 159 -12.91 6.31 6.68
CA GLY A 159 -13.47 7.62 6.30
C GLY A 159 -12.50 8.80 6.42
N ILE A 160 -11.29 8.60 6.92
CA ILE A 160 -10.27 9.65 7.10
C ILE A 160 -8.89 9.20 6.65
N SER A 161 -8.03 10.17 6.41
CA SER A 161 -6.60 10.00 6.15
C SER A 161 -5.84 10.71 7.26
N VAL A 162 -4.96 10.01 7.98
CA VAL A 162 -4.20 10.60 9.09
C VAL A 162 -2.74 10.72 8.71
N LEU A 163 -2.13 11.88 8.93
CA LEU A 163 -0.70 12.05 8.72
C LEU A 163 0.09 11.20 9.71
N SER A 164 1.21 10.63 9.25
CA SER A 164 2.06 9.77 10.09
C SER A 164 2.68 10.53 11.27
N SER A 165 3.05 9.79 12.32
CA SER A 165 3.77 10.35 13.47
C SER A 165 5.04 11.08 13.04
N SER A 166 5.83 10.51 12.11
CA SER A 166 7.03 11.15 11.59
C SER A 166 6.76 12.52 10.96
N THR A 167 5.66 12.68 10.24
CA THR A 167 5.24 13.97 9.67
C THR A 167 4.77 14.93 10.76
N SER A 168 4.00 14.44 11.72
CA SER A 168 3.48 15.24 12.84
C SER A 168 4.62 15.82 13.69
N PHE A 169 5.61 15.01 14.04
CA PHE A 169 6.78 15.48 14.80
C PHE A 169 7.65 16.45 13.99
N HIS A 170 7.84 16.20 12.69
CA HIS A 170 8.57 17.13 11.83
C HIS A 170 7.88 18.48 11.69
N ILE A 171 6.56 18.53 11.61
CA ILE A 171 5.78 19.78 11.58
C ILE A 171 6.04 20.60 12.86
N LEU A 172 6.12 19.95 14.03
CA LEU A 172 6.45 20.61 15.29
C LEU A 172 7.87 21.20 15.26
N GLU A 173 8.86 20.44 14.77
CA GLU A 173 10.25 20.89 14.66
C GLU A 173 10.43 22.12 13.74
N THR A 174 9.62 22.23 12.70
CA THR A 174 9.71 23.29 11.68
C THR A 174 8.88 24.53 12.02
N ASN A 175 8.12 24.52 13.10
CA ASN A 175 7.24 25.63 13.53
C ASN A 175 6.34 26.18 12.41
N MET A 176 5.84 25.31 11.52
CA MET A 176 4.92 25.69 10.45
C MET A 176 3.63 26.27 11.03
N SER A 177 3.12 27.32 10.42
CA SER A 177 1.79 27.85 10.72
C SER A 177 0.69 26.90 10.23
N ASP A 178 -0.50 27.03 10.80
CA ASP A 178 -1.66 26.20 10.42
C ASP A 178 -2.04 26.37 8.94
N ASN A 179 -1.86 27.55 8.37
CA ASN A 179 -2.08 27.80 6.94
C ASN A 179 -1.06 27.07 6.07
N GLU A 180 0.22 27.12 6.42
CA GLU A 180 1.28 26.39 5.69
C GLU A 180 1.06 24.89 5.77
N ILE A 181 0.61 24.38 6.92
CA ILE A 181 0.26 22.96 7.10
C ILE A 181 -0.91 22.59 6.20
N ALA A 182 -1.98 23.39 6.19
CA ALA A 182 -3.16 23.15 5.37
C ALA A 182 -2.82 23.14 3.87
N GLU A 183 -2.03 24.11 3.40
CA GLU A 183 -1.63 24.21 1.99
C GLU A 183 -0.67 23.09 1.57
N LYS A 184 0.34 22.81 2.40
CA LYS A 184 1.40 21.86 2.03
C LYS A 184 0.97 20.40 2.10
N PHE A 185 0.13 20.06 3.08
CA PHE A 185 -0.26 18.68 3.35
C PHE A 185 -1.75 18.38 3.08
N GLY A 186 -2.53 19.37 2.67
CA GLY A 186 -3.95 19.22 2.45
C GLY A 186 -4.76 18.94 3.72
N VAL A 187 -4.21 19.32 4.88
CA VAL A 187 -4.84 19.06 6.18
C VAL A 187 -6.05 19.96 6.37
N LYS A 188 -7.21 19.35 6.61
CA LYS A 188 -8.44 20.08 6.94
C LYS A 188 -8.61 20.30 8.43
N HIS A 189 -8.28 19.29 9.23
CA HIS A 189 -8.46 19.33 10.67
C HIS A 189 -7.18 18.93 11.38
N ALA A 190 -6.87 19.59 12.47
CA ALA A 190 -5.76 19.26 13.34
C ALA A 190 -6.24 19.00 14.77
N ILE A 191 -5.75 17.92 15.36
CA ILE A 191 -5.91 17.60 16.76
C ILE A 191 -4.66 18.09 17.47
N GLN A 192 -4.83 18.88 18.51
CA GLN A 192 -3.75 19.31 19.40
C GLN A 192 -4.16 19.12 20.85
N GLY A 193 -3.19 19.07 21.75
CA GLY A 193 -3.49 18.90 23.17
C GLY A 193 -2.30 19.02 24.08
N SER A 194 -2.56 18.80 25.36
CA SER A 194 -1.54 18.77 26.40
C SER A 194 -1.84 17.72 27.44
N VAL A 195 -0.78 17.11 27.97
CA VAL A 195 -0.83 16.16 29.08
C VAL A 195 -0.26 16.82 30.31
N GLN A 196 -0.97 16.71 31.43
CA GLN A 196 -0.52 17.15 32.72
C GLN A 196 -0.60 15.98 33.70
N SER A 197 0.55 15.56 34.24
CA SER A 197 0.62 14.40 35.14
C SER A 197 0.91 14.84 36.58
N PHE A 198 0.17 14.26 37.53
CA PHE A 198 0.34 14.45 38.96
C PHE A 198 0.36 13.05 39.64
N GLY A 199 1.54 12.51 39.85
CA GLY A 199 1.70 11.13 40.35
C GLY A 199 1.10 10.12 39.36
N LYS A 200 0.15 9.30 39.79
CA LYS A 200 -0.54 8.33 38.93
C LYS A 200 -1.71 8.93 38.13
N ASN A 201 -2.18 10.10 38.51
CA ASN A 201 -3.27 10.78 37.82
C ASN A 201 -2.74 11.64 36.69
N SER A 202 -3.37 11.58 35.54
CA SER A 202 -3.05 12.41 34.38
C SER A 202 -4.31 13.07 33.85
N ARG A 203 -4.15 14.28 33.32
CA ARG A 203 -5.18 15.01 32.59
C ARG A 203 -4.71 15.25 31.18
N LEU A 204 -5.50 14.83 30.21
CA LEU A 204 -5.35 15.13 28.81
C LEU A 204 -6.36 16.21 28.43
N THR A 205 -5.89 17.30 27.90
CA THR A 205 -6.74 18.33 27.27
C THR A 205 -6.55 18.21 25.76
N LEU A 206 -7.65 18.20 25.02
CA LEU A 206 -7.68 18.04 23.57
C LEU A 206 -8.49 19.13 22.90
N GLU A 207 -8.09 19.50 21.70
CA GLU A 207 -8.82 20.40 20.82
C GLU A 207 -8.77 19.86 19.38
N LEU A 208 -9.91 19.88 18.70
CA LEU A 208 -10.03 19.65 17.27
C LEU A 208 -10.20 21.01 16.57
N ASN A 209 -9.29 21.35 15.71
CA ASN A 209 -9.26 22.62 14.97
C ASN A 209 -9.59 22.40 13.48
N ASP A 210 -10.50 23.21 12.94
CA ASP A 210 -10.68 23.38 11.50
C ASP A 210 -9.67 24.40 11.00
N LEU A 211 -8.62 23.93 10.32
CA LEU A 211 -7.52 24.78 9.84
C LEU A 211 -7.97 25.74 8.74
N SER A 212 -8.98 25.34 7.95
CA SER A 212 -9.51 26.21 6.87
C SER A 212 -10.26 27.43 7.41
N LYS A 213 -10.79 27.33 8.62
CA LYS A 213 -11.56 28.40 9.29
C LYS A 213 -10.87 29.00 10.51
N SER A 214 -9.69 28.49 10.86
CA SER A 214 -8.95 28.86 12.08
C SER A 214 -9.84 28.85 13.34
N LYS A 215 -10.64 27.80 13.50
CA LYS A 215 -11.62 27.65 14.59
C LYS A 215 -11.44 26.33 15.32
N VAL A 216 -11.59 26.38 16.65
CA VAL A 216 -11.78 25.19 17.46
C VAL A 216 -13.19 24.66 17.18
N VAL A 217 -13.26 23.41 16.71
CA VAL A 217 -14.52 22.71 16.41
C VAL A 217 -15.04 22.00 17.66
N TRP A 218 -14.13 21.47 18.44
CA TRP A 218 -14.42 20.69 19.64
C TRP A 218 -13.24 20.74 20.61
N SER A 219 -13.52 20.66 21.89
CA SER A 219 -12.51 20.50 22.93
C SER A 219 -13.02 19.59 24.04
N ASP A 220 -12.13 18.81 24.66
CA ASP A 220 -12.45 17.91 25.76
C ASP A 220 -11.30 17.84 26.76
N LYS A 221 -11.64 17.40 27.99
CA LYS A 221 -10.69 17.15 29.07
C LYS A 221 -10.99 15.81 29.70
N VAL A 222 -10.03 14.93 29.67
CA VAL A 222 -10.15 13.58 30.20
C VAL A 222 -9.16 13.38 31.33
N ASP A 223 -9.66 13.07 32.51
CA ASP A 223 -8.86 12.68 33.67
C ASP A 223 -8.73 11.16 33.70
N PHE A 224 -7.53 10.64 33.82
CA PHE A 224 -7.28 9.21 33.76
C PHE A 224 -6.10 8.77 34.65
N LEU A 225 -6.09 7.49 34.99
CA LEU A 225 -4.91 6.83 35.52
C LEU A 225 -4.02 6.41 34.36
N LEU A 226 -2.71 6.49 34.50
CA LEU A 226 -1.78 6.03 33.47
C LEU A 226 -2.05 4.58 33.04
N ASP A 227 -2.52 3.75 33.96
CA ASP A 227 -2.88 2.36 33.69
C ASP A 227 -4.16 2.21 32.83
N ASP A 228 -5.01 3.24 32.75
CA ASP A 228 -6.26 3.26 31.94
C ASP A 228 -6.10 3.97 30.59
N ILE A 229 -4.88 4.31 30.19
CA ILE A 229 -4.58 5.13 29.01
C ILE A 229 -5.24 4.61 27.72
N PHE A 230 -5.34 3.30 27.56
CA PHE A 230 -5.93 2.68 26.38
C PHE A 230 -7.45 2.88 26.27
N LYS A 231 -8.16 2.85 27.40
CA LYS A 231 -9.61 3.15 27.42
C LYS A 231 -9.88 4.60 26.99
N VAL A 232 -9.03 5.50 27.47
CA VAL A 232 -9.11 6.93 27.13
C VAL A 232 -8.89 7.19 25.66
N GLN A 233 -7.99 6.47 25.01
CA GLN A 233 -7.71 6.61 23.58
C GLN A 233 -8.91 6.20 22.71
N ASP A 234 -9.57 5.09 23.04
CA ASP A 234 -10.76 4.63 22.32
C ASP A 234 -11.90 5.65 22.44
N GLU A 235 -12.11 6.19 23.64
CA GLU A 235 -13.13 7.20 23.91
C GLU A 235 -12.85 8.48 23.12
N ILE A 236 -11.62 8.98 23.12
CA ILE A 236 -11.20 10.17 22.39
C ILE A 236 -11.33 9.95 20.88
N GLY A 237 -10.86 8.82 20.37
CA GLY A 237 -10.98 8.48 18.95
C GLY A 237 -12.44 8.52 18.47
N ASN A 238 -13.33 7.90 19.22
CA ASN A 238 -14.78 7.89 18.90
C ASN A 238 -15.40 9.29 18.98
N ASN A 239 -15.04 10.09 19.99
CA ASN A 239 -15.53 11.46 20.14
C ASN A 239 -15.09 12.35 18.97
N ILE A 240 -13.83 12.27 18.58
CA ILE A 240 -13.28 13.02 17.43
C ILE A 240 -14.00 12.62 16.13
N LEU A 241 -14.19 11.31 15.90
CA LEU A 241 -14.89 10.83 14.72
C LEU A 241 -16.36 11.28 14.68
N GLY A 242 -17.03 11.29 15.84
CA GLY A 242 -18.37 11.83 15.96
C GLY A 242 -18.44 13.30 15.55
N GLN A 243 -17.47 14.12 16.01
CA GLN A 243 -17.40 15.55 15.64
C GLN A 243 -17.08 15.79 14.16
N LEU A 244 -16.33 14.89 13.54
CA LEU A 244 -16.03 14.93 12.10
C LEU A 244 -17.16 14.37 11.24
N GLN A 245 -18.26 13.93 11.84
CA GLN A 245 -19.42 13.28 11.17
C GLN A 245 -18.99 12.07 10.32
N ILE A 246 -18.01 11.32 10.79
CA ILE A 246 -17.47 10.15 10.12
C ILE A 246 -17.94 8.90 10.85
N THR A 247 -18.54 7.98 10.10
CA THR A 247 -18.94 6.68 10.65
C THR A 247 -17.71 5.79 10.81
N ALA A 248 -17.44 5.35 12.03
CA ALA A 248 -16.38 4.39 12.31
C ALA A 248 -16.67 3.05 11.61
N VAL A 249 -15.77 2.62 10.74
CA VAL A 249 -15.84 1.32 10.07
C VAL A 249 -14.63 0.51 10.49
N GLY A 250 -14.82 -0.56 11.24
CA GLY A 250 -13.77 -1.54 11.51
C GLY A 250 -13.20 -1.63 12.92
N GLY A 251 -13.82 -1.04 13.93
CA GLY A 251 -13.30 -0.99 15.31
C GLY A 251 -13.14 -2.34 16.06
N HIS A 252 -13.21 -3.50 15.42
CA HIS A 252 -13.14 -4.80 16.09
C HIS A 252 -11.69 -5.29 16.24
N GLU A 253 -10.87 -5.13 15.23
CA GLU A 253 -9.45 -5.57 15.24
C GLU A 253 -8.58 -4.67 16.11
N GLU A 254 -8.90 -3.38 16.17
CA GLU A 254 -8.22 -2.37 16.97
C GLU A 254 -8.27 -2.65 18.46
N LYS A 255 -9.47 -2.95 18.96
CA LYS A 255 -9.64 -3.37 20.37
C LYS A 255 -8.84 -4.62 20.68
N GLN A 256 -8.73 -5.53 19.72
CA GLN A 256 -7.99 -6.76 19.87
C GLN A 256 -6.48 -6.49 19.99
N TRP A 257 -5.91 -5.59 19.16
CA TRP A 257 -4.47 -5.33 19.21
C TRP A 257 -4.04 -4.58 20.46
N MET A 258 -4.79 -3.56 20.86
CA MET A 258 -4.51 -2.78 22.08
C MET A 258 -4.74 -3.58 23.37
N SER A 259 -5.70 -4.52 23.36
CA SER A 259 -5.93 -5.41 24.48
C SER A 259 -4.80 -6.41 24.77
N GLU A 260 -3.77 -6.42 23.91
CA GLU A 260 -2.61 -7.30 24.07
C GLU A 260 -1.54 -6.74 25.03
N PHE A 261 -1.64 -5.45 25.41
CA PHE A 261 -0.79 -4.84 26.42
C PHE A 261 -1.61 -4.66 27.71
N GLU A 262 -1.24 -5.38 28.76
CA GLU A 262 -1.92 -5.29 30.06
C GLU A 262 -1.52 -4.04 30.84
N THR A 263 -0.30 -3.53 30.60
CA THR A 263 0.25 -2.38 31.30
C THR A 263 0.82 -1.34 30.32
N PHE A 264 0.82 -0.08 30.77
CA PHE A 264 1.43 1.00 30.01
C PHE A 264 2.94 0.82 29.84
N GLU A 265 3.62 0.21 30.81
CA GLU A 265 5.05 -0.09 30.73
C GLU A 265 5.36 -1.05 29.57
N GLN A 266 4.56 -2.12 29.38
CA GLN A 266 4.68 -3.01 28.24
C GLN A 266 4.54 -2.27 26.90
N TYR A 267 3.58 -1.35 26.82
CA TYR A 267 3.35 -0.54 25.62
C TYR A 267 4.51 0.42 25.33
N LEU A 268 5.04 1.12 26.35
CA LEU A 268 6.22 1.98 26.20
C LEU A 268 7.46 1.20 25.73
N LEU A 269 7.67 0.01 26.25
CA LEU A 269 8.76 -0.87 25.81
C LEU A 269 8.57 -1.27 24.33
N PHE A 270 7.35 -1.55 23.90
CA PHE A 270 7.06 -1.85 22.52
C PHE A 270 7.32 -0.66 21.59
N LEU A 271 6.93 0.56 21.97
CA LEU A 271 7.27 1.78 21.20
C LEU A 271 8.78 2.02 21.13
N ASN A 272 9.50 1.75 22.24
CA ASN A 272 10.96 1.83 22.24
C ASN A 272 11.58 0.78 21.32
N TYR A 273 11.05 -0.45 21.32
CA TYR A 273 11.44 -1.49 20.36
C TYR A 273 11.29 -0.98 18.92
N GLU A 274 10.16 -0.38 18.53
CA GLU A 274 9.95 0.15 17.18
C GLU A 274 10.95 1.24 16.81
N THR A 275 11.29 2.09 17.79
CA THR A 275 12.29 3.13 17.61
C THR A 275 13.68 2.54 17.36
N GLU A 276 14.10 1.57 18.16
CA GLU A 276 15.40 0.91 18.02
C GLU A 276 15.48 0.09 16.71
N TRP A 277 14.44 -0.69 16.42
CA TRP A 277 14.32 -1.45 15.19
C TRP A 277 14.43 -0.59 13.93
N SER A 278 13.84 0.60 13.94
CA SER A 278 13.84 1.51 12.78
C SER A 278 15.22 2.09 12.43
N LYS A 279 16.21 1.96 13.31
CA LYS A 279 17.60 2.44 13.07
C LYS A 279 18.35 1.60 12.05
N PHE A 280 18.01 0.32 11.89
CA PHE A 280 18.72 -0.65 11.03
C PHE A 280 20.25 -0.66 11.27
N THR A 281 20.65 -0.61 12.53
CA THR A 281 22.05 -0.61 12.97
C THR A 281 22.33 -1.78 13.90
N LYS A 282 23.60 -2.13 14.05
CA LYS A 282 24.01 -3.15 15.03
C LYS A 282 23.58 -2.80 16.45
N GLU A 283 23.77 -1.54 16.85
CA GLU A 283 23.35 -1.05 18.17
C GLU A 283 21.82 -1.13 18.35
N GLY A 284 21.05 -0.68 17.35
CA GLY A 284 19.59 -0.81 17.37
C GLY A 284 19.16 -2.26 17.51
N TYR A 285 19.76 -3.17 16.75
CA TYR A 285 19.48 -4.61 16.84
C TYR A 285 19.77 -5.17 18.25
N GLU A 286 20.91 -4.84 18.83
CA GLU A 286 21.28 -5.27 20.20
C GLU A 286 20.27 -4.73 21.23
N ASN A 287 19.86 -3.47 21.11
CA ASN A 287 18.84 -2.87 21.97
C ASN A 287 17.45 -3.56 21.83
N THR A 288 17.08 -3.99 20.62
CA THR A 288 15.81 -4.72 20.43
C THR A 288 15.81 -6.08 21.13
N LEU A 289 16.95 -6.78 21.21
CA LEU A 289 17.09 -8.02 21.99
C LEU A 289 16.86 -7.77 23.48
N ASP A 290 17.45 -6.72 24.05
CA ASP A 290 17.28 -6.36 25.45
C ASP A 290 15.81 -6.00 25.76
N ILE A 291 15.14 -5.28 24.85
CA ILE A 291 13.73 -4.93 24.99
C ILE A 291 12.85 -6.18 24.93
N LEU A 292 13.14 -7.13 24.05
CA LEU A 292 12.41 -8.41 23.98
C LEU A 292 12.46 -9.15 25.32
N GLU A 293 13.63 -9.24 25.96
CA GLU A 293 13.78 -9.89 27.25
C GLU A 293 13.00 -9.16 28.37
N LYS A 294 12.98 -7.82 28.35
CA LYS A 294 12.15 -7.03 29.27
C LYS A 294 10.64 -7.28 29.04
N LEU A 295 10.17 -7.30 27.79
CA LEU A 295 8.78 -7.62 27.47
C LEU A 295 8.40 -9.03 27.96
N LYS A 296 9.28 -10.02 27.81
CA LYS A 296 9.09 -11.38 28.34
C LYS A 296 8.99 -11.37 29.86
N SER A 297 9.86 -10.61 30.54
CA SER A 297 9.88 -10.54 32.02
C SER A 297 8.61 -9.91 32.62
N LEU A 298 7.94 -9.05 31.86
CA LEU A 298 6.66 -8.43 32.24
C LEU A 298 5.43 -9.28 31.90
N ASN A 299 5.61 -10.54 31.49
CA ASN A 299 4.52 -11.43 31.06
C ASN A 299 3.65 -10.83 29.95
N THR A 300 4.24 -10.04 29.06
CA THR A 300 3.53 -9.45 27.92
C THR A 300 2.87 -10.54 27.07
N ASN A 301 1.73 -10.21 26.46
CA ASN A 301 0.97 -11.13 25.62
C ASN A 301 1.88 -11.89 24.63
N LYS A 302 1.70 -13.20 24.55
CA LYS A 302 2.50 -14.11 23.76
C LYS A 302 2.54 -13.74 22.27
N ASN A 303 1.44 -13.22 21.70
CA ASN A 303 1.41 -12.81 20.29
C ASN A 303 2.28 -11.58 20.04
N VAL A 304 2.33 -10.63 20.98
CA VAL A 304 3.24 -9.48 20.92
C VAL A 304 4.70 -9.96 20.97
N ILE A 305 5.03 -10.83 21.91
CA ILE A 305 6.36 -11.42 22.02
C ILE A 305 6.76 -12.12 20.72
N TYR A 306 5.87 -12.93 20.16
CA TYR A 306 6.14 -13.67 18.92
C TYR A 306 6.36 -12.74 17.73
N GLN A 307 5.56 -11.68 17.62
CA GLN A 307 5.72 -10.68 16.56
C GLN A 307 7.05 -9.94 16.69
N VAL A 308 7.38 -9.44 17.88
CA VAL A 308 8.64 -8.74 18.15
C VAL A 308 9.84 -9.66 17.86
N GLU A 309 9.82 -10.89 18.36
CA GLU A 309 10.89 -11.87 18.11
C GLU A 309 11.05 -12.17 16.62
N ALA A 310 9.95 -12.34 15.89
CA ALA A 310 10.01 -12.60 14.44
C ALA A 310 10.61 -11.44 13.64
N TRP A 311 10.28 -10.19 13.98
CA TRP A 311 10.91 -9.02 13.38
C TRP A 311 12.38 -8.90 13.71
N ILE A 312 12.80 -9.23 14.94
CA ILE A 312 14.24 -9.25 15.33
C ILE A 312 14.98 -10.32 14.55
N ILE A 313 14.42 -11.52 14.38
CA ILE A 313 15.04 -12.56 13.53
C ILE A 313 15.16 -12.07 12.09
N HIS A 314 14.10 -11.47 11.54
CA HIS A 314 14.14 -10.90 10.18
C HIS A 314 15.26 -9.87 10.04
N GLU A 315 15.41 -8.93 10.97
CA GLU A 315 16.46 -7.92 10.96
C GLU A 315 17.85 -8.54 11.13
N GLY A 316 17.99 -9.49 12.05
CA GLY A 316 19.25 -10.22 12.27
C GLY A 316 19.72 -10.96 11.01
N LEU A 317 18.83 -11.62 10.30
CA LEU A 317 19.12 -12.26 9.02
C LEU A 317 19.48 -11.24 7.92
N LEU A 318 18.75 -10.11 7.87
CA LEU A 318 18.96 -9.06 6.88
C LEU A 318 20.33 -8.38 7.06
N LEU A 319 20.69 -8.04 8.29
CA LEU A 319 21.93 -7.35 8.62
C LEU A 319 23.13 -8.31 8.80
N GLY A 320 22.90 -9.62 8.85
CA GLY A 320 23.93 -10.62 9.15
C GLY A 320 24.42 -10.56 10.59
N LEU A 321 23.53 -10.18 11.52
CA LEU A 321 23.84 -10.01 12.95
C LEU A 321 23.28 -11.16 13.81
N SER A 322 22.50 -12.09 13.23
CA SER A 322 22.00 -13.23 13.97
C SER A 322 23.11 -14.07 14.56
N GLN A 323 22.93 -14.48 15.82
CA GLN A 323 23.87 -15.33 16.57
C GLN A 323 23.58 -16.81 16.42
N ASN A 324 22.39 -17.18 15.92
CA ASN A 324 21.97 -18.55 15.72
C ASN A 324 22.43 -19.08 14.36
N LYS A 325 22.32 -20.40 14.17
CA LYS A 325 22.41 -20.98 12.83
C LYS A 325 21.24 -20.53 11.99
N LYS A 326 21.51 -20.28 10.73
CA LYS A 326 20.47 -19.78 9.80
C LYS A 326 19.25 -20.69 9.74
N GLU A 327 19.46 -21.98 9.76
CA GLU A 327 18.38 -22.99 9.73
C GLU A 327 17.47 -22.87 10.95
N GLU A 328 18.04 -22.68 12.14
CA GLU A 328 17.33 -22.50 13.40
C GLU A 328 16.47 -21.20 13.36
N ASP A 329 17.04 -20.12 12.85
CA ASP A 329 16.32 -18.85 12.67
C ASP A 329 15.15 -19.00 11.68
N LEU A 330 15.33 -19.73 10.59
CA LEU A 330 14.27 -19.93 9.59
C LEU A 330 13.13 -20.78 10.14
N GLU A 331 13.42 -21.86 10.85
CA GLU A 331 12.41 -22.69 11.52
C GLU A 331 11.65 -21.87 12.58
N ARG A 332 12.39 -21.08 13.34
CA ARG A 332 11.79 -20.21 14.36
C ARG A 332 10.91 -19.12 13.74
N LEU A 333 11.36 -18.46 12.69
CA LEU A 333 10.62 -17.45 11.96
C LEU A 333 9.31 -18.01 11.37
N ASP A 334 9.37 -19.20 10.76
CA ASP A 334 8.18 -19.88 10.25
C ASP A 334 7.17 -20.17 11.37
N PHE A 335 7.63 -20.73 12.47
CA PHE A 335 6.79 -21.02 13.63
C PHE A 335 6.13 -19.74 14.19
N LEU A 336 6.91 -18.67 14.41
CA LEU A 336 6.42 -17.43 15.01
C LEU A 336 5.38 -16.76 14.11
N THR A 337 5.68 -16.62 12.82
CA THR A 337 4.79 -15.95 11.86
C THR A 337 3.49 -16.72 11.64
N ASN A 338 3.54 -18.06 11.59
CA ASN A 338 2.34 -18.89 11.55
C ASN A 338 1.52 -18.78 12.83
N SER A 339 2.17 -18.77 14.00
CA SER A 339 1.49 -18.70 15.30
C SER A 339 0.71 -17.39 15.44
N VAL A 340 1.30 -16.23 15.09
CA VAL A 340 0.58 -14.95 15.17
C VAL A 340 -0.58 -14.87 14.18
N LEU A 341 -0.43 -15.42 12.96
CA LEU A 341 -1.51 -15.48 11.99
C LEU A 341 -2.70 -16.33 12.47
N GLN A 342 -2.43 -17.47 13.09
CA GLN A 342 -3.49 -18.37 13.57
C GLN A 342 -4.20 -17.85 14.81
N ASN A 343 -3.45 -17.20 15.72
CA ASN A 343 -3.98 -16.77 17.02
C ASN A 343 -4.59 -15.36 16.97
N ARG A 344 -4.09 -14.48 16.12
CA ARG A 344 -4.46 -13.08 16.04
C ARG A 344 -4.87 -12.63 14.64
N GLY A 345 -3.97 -12.76 13.65
CA GLY A 345 -4.25 -12.50 12.23
C GLY A 345 -4.60 -11.04 11.90
N ILE A 346 -3.89 -10.08 12.52
CA ILE A 346 -4.02 -8.64 12.17
C ILE A 346 -3.15 -8.29 10.96
N GLU A 347 -3.37 -7.12 10.38
CA GLU A 347 -2.70 -6.67 9.14
C GLU A 347 -1.16 -6.74 9.22
N ARG A 348 -0.60 -6.40 10.37
CA ARG A 348 0.85 -6.43 10.60
C ARG A 348 1.41 -7.85 10.61
N ASP A 349 0.65 -8.85 11.03
CA ASP A 349 1.04 -10.26 11.01
C ASP A 349 1.11 -10.77 9.58
N TYR A 350 0.14 -10.39 8.73
CA TYR A 350 0.17 -10.69 7.29
C TYR A 350 1.35 -10.01 6.60
N THR A 351 1.67 -8.77 6.97
CA THR A 351 2.84 -8.04 6.47
C THR A 351 4.14 -8.79 6.77
N LEU A 352 4.31 -9.20 8.01
CA LEU A 352 5.49 -9.94 8.46
C LEU A 352 5.59 -11.30 7.77
N ARG A 353 4.48 -12.02 7.66
CA ARG A 353 4.46 -13.32 6.94
C ARG A 353 4.81 -13.15 5.47
N ALA A 354 4.25 -12.16 4.80
CA ALA A 354 4.57 -11.88 3.40
C ALA A 354 6.07 -11.63 3.16
N LEU A 355 6.72 -10.87 4.06
CA LEU A 355 8.17 -10.65 4.01
C LEU A 355 8.96 -11.95 4.25
N ALA A 356 8.58 -12.72 5.27
CA ALA A 356 9.24 -13.97 5.60
C ALA A 356 9.16 -14.97 4.42
N GLU A 357 8.00 -15.07 3.77
CA GLU A 357 7.83 -15.90 2.57
C GLU A 357 8.72 -15.44 1.41
N LEU A 358 8.72 -14.13 1.12
CA LEU A 358 9.51 -13.59 0.01
C LEU A 358 11.01 -13.80 0.19
N GLU A 359 11.52 -13.48 1.38
CA GLU A 359 12.97 -13.37 1.61
C GLU A 359 13.60 -14.69 2.01
N TYR A 360 12.90 -15.51 2.79
CA TYR A 360 13.53 -16.61 3.51
C TYR A 360 12.87 -17.96 3.32
N LEU A 361 11.54 -18.05 3.43
CA LEU A 361 10.82 -19.33 3.48
C LEU A 361 10.63 -19.92 2.09
N SER A 362 9.50 -19.67 1.44
CA SER A 362 9.22 -20.20 0.12
C SER A 362 10.00 -19.53 -1.01
N LYS A 363 10.35 -18.25 -0.83
CA LYS A 363 10.90 -17.37 -1.87
C LYS A 363 10.03 -17.28 -3.11
N ASP A 364 8.74 -17.52 -2.94
CA ASP A 364 7.74 -17.53 -4.00
C ASP A 364 6.93 -16.23 -3.96
N CYS A 365 6.99 -15.48 -5.06
CA CYS A 365 6.29 -14.23 -5.22
C CYS A 365 4.76 -14.38 -5.19
N SER A 366 4.22 -15.50 -5.62
CA SER A 366 2.76 -15.74 -5.60
C SER A 366 2.28 -15.95 -4.17
N VAL A 367 3.05 -16.69 -3.38
CA VAL A 367 2.80 -16.92 -1.96
C VAL A 367 2.90 -15.60 -1.18
N ALA A 368 4.00 -14.87 -1.33
CA ALA A 368 4.20 -13.58 -0.64
C ALA A 368 3.10 -12.57 -0.97
N LYS A 369 2.75 -12.41 -2.27
CA LYS A 369 1.69 -11.49 -2.71
C LYS A 369 0.30 -11.89 -2.21
N SER A 370 0.04 -13.16 -1.92
CA SER A 370 -1.27 -13.62 -1.42
C SER A 370 -1.63 -13.04 -0.04
N TYR A 371 -0.64 -12.64 0.75
CA TYR A 371 -0.85 -12.02 2.06
C TYR A 371 -1.13 -10.51 1.98
N ILE A 372 -0.75 -9.83 0.88
CA ILE A 372 -0.86 -8.37 0.78
C ILE A 372 -2.30 -7.84 0.93
N PRO A 373 -3.35 -8.42 0.31
CA PRO A 373 -4.70 -7.91 0.48
C PRO A 373 -5.10 -7.79 1.95
N LYS A 374 -4.79 -8.80 2.76
CA LYS A 374 -5.10 -8.80 4.20
C LYS A 374 -4.18 -7.87 5.01
N SER A 375 -2.93 -7.66 4.57
CA SER A 375 -1.99 -6.77 5.25
C SER A 375 -2.35 -5.28 5.12
N ILE A 376 -3.21 -4.93 4.15
CA ILE A 376 -3.61 -3.54 3.86
C ILE A 376 -5.12 -3.30 3.96
N ASP A 377 -5.93 -4.34 4.24
CA ASP A 377 -7.40 -4.31 4.10
C ASP A 377 -8.06 -3.24 4.99
N ASN A 378 -7.65 -3.14 6.24
CA ASN A 378 -8.20 -2.18 7.21
C ASN A 378 -7.19 -1.13 7.67
N SER A 379 -5.97 -1.15 7.14
CA SER A 379 -4.86 -0.33 7.62
C SER A 379 -4.40 0.68 6.56
N ASN A 380 -4.39 1.96 6.93
CA ASN A 380 -3.66 3.01 6.23
C ASN A 380 -2.22 3.11 6.73
N SER A 381 -1.69 2.04 7.32
CA SER A 381 -0.34 2.02 7.86
C SER A 381 0.69 2.24 6.75
N ARG A 382 1.48 3.30 6.90
CA ARG A 382 2.62 3.58 6.04
C ARG A 382 3.54 2.37 5.92
N HIS A 383 3.78 1.67 7.02
CA HIS A 383 4.64 0.49 7.07
C HIS A 383 4.12 -0.64 6.18
N ASN A 384 2.83 -0.96 6.28
CA ASN A 384 2.21 -2.01 5.48
C ASN A 384 2.21 -1.66 3.98
N LEU A 385 1.97 -0.38 3.63
CA LEU A 385 2.01 0.12 2.26
C LEU A 385 3.43 0.07 1.67
N ILE A 386 4.46 0.46 2.44
CA ILE A 386 5.86 0.35 2.01
C ILE A 386 6.24 -1.11 1.78
N THR A 387 5.83 -2.00 2.70
CA THR A 387 6.12 -3.43 2.56
C THR A 387 5.41 -4.05 1.35
N ALA A 388 4.14 -3.67 1.10
CA ALA A 388 3.45 -4.06 -0.13
C ALA A 388 4.23 -3.58 -1.37
N GLY A 389 4.62 -2.31 -1.40
CA GLY A 389 5.48 -1.75 -2.45
C GLY A 389 6.78 -2.52 -2.64
N TYR A 390 7.45 -2.88 -1.56
CA TYR A 390 8.68 -3.69 -1.58
C TYR A 390 8.46 -5.08 -2.18
N ILE A 391 7.40 -5.78 -1.76
CA ILE A 391 7.08 -7.13 -2.25
C ILE A 391 6.75 -7.08 -3.74
N TYR A 392 5.89 -6.17 -4.18
CA TYR A 392 5.56 -6.04 -5.60
C TYR A 392 6.78 -5.67 -6.45
N LYS A 393 7.65 -4.76 -5.99
CA LYS A 393 8.92 -4.44 -6.65
C LYS A 393 9.81 -5.66 -6.79
N SER A 394 10.01 -6.40 -5.70
CA SER A 394 10.89 -7.57 -5.66
C SER A 394 10.38 -8.71 -6.56
N CYS A 395 9.07 -8.70 -6.83
CA CYS A 395 8.40 -9.64 -7.74
C CYS A 395 8.25 -9.11 -9.18
N GLY A 396 8.87 -7.98 -9.51
CA GLY A 396 8.84 -7.42 -10.86
C GLY A 396 7.54 -6.70 -11.25
N ASP A 397 6.59 -6.54 -10.34
CA ASP A 397 5.33 -5.81 -10.57
C ASP A 397 5.51 -4.34 -10.15
N HIS A 398 6.31 -3.62 -10.96
CA HIS A 398 6.75 -2.27 -10.64
C HIS A 398 5.61 -1.25 -10.59
N ASP A 399 4.59 -1.38 -11.45
CA ASP A 399 3.46 -0.44 -11.45
C ASP A 399 2.62 -0.54 -10.18
N LYS A 400 2.34 -1.77 -9.70
CA LYS A 400 1.68 -1.95 -8.39
C LYS A 400 2.54 -1.46 -7.24
N SER A 401 3.85 -1.69 -7.29
CA SER A 401 4.77 -1.15 -6.31
C SER A 401 4.69 0.38 -6.24
N ILE A 402 4.74 1.06 -7.40
CA ILE A 402 4.62 2.51 -7.50
C ILE A 402 3.32 3.00 -6.89
N LEU A 403 2.20 2.32 -7.14
CA LEU A 403 0.90 2.67 -6.58
C LEU A 403 0.92 2.67 -5.04
N TYR A 404 1.41 1.60 -4.41
CA TYR A 404 1.48 1.49 -2.95
C TYR A 404 2.47 2.49 -2.33
N LEU A 405 3.60 2.75 -2.99
CA LEU A 405 4.60 3.70 -2.52
C LEU A 405 4.10 5.15 -2.60
N HIS A 406 3.36 5.52 -3.64
CA HIS A 406 2.68 6.82 -3.69
C HIS A 406 1.65 6.96 -2.58
N GLU A 407 0.89 5.91 -2.30
CA GLU A 407 -0.07 5.94 -1.20
C GLU A 407 0.64 6.05 0.16
N ALA A 408 1.74 5.34 0.37
CA ALA A 408 2.57 5.46 1.57
C ALA A 408 3.11 6.89 1.77
N LEU A 409 3.58 7.53 0.69
CA LEU A 409 4.08 8.91 0.71
C LEU A 409 2.97 9.95 0.91
N ARG A 410 1.73 9.64 0.51
CA ARG A 410 0.57 10.49 0.79
C ARG A 410 0.26 10.56 2.29
N TYR A 411 0.39 9.44 3.01
CA TYR A 411 0.19 9.40 4.48
C TYR A 411 1.40 9.92 5.27
N ALA A 412 2.59 9.84 4.69
CA ALA A 412 3.82 10.32 5.29
C ALA A 412 4.62 11.15 4.28
N PRO A 413 4.19 12.39 3.97
CA PRO A 413 4.87 13.28 3.02
C PRO A 413 6.34 13.55 3.40
N VAL A 414 6.65 13.49 4.70
CA VAL A 414 8.02 13.50 5.20
C VAL A 414 8.52 12.07 5.32
N ASP A 415 9.22 11.62 4.29
CA ASP A 415 9.81 10.28 4.23
C ASP A 415 11.18 10.29 4.92
N LYS A 416 11.20 10.16 6.27
CA LYS A 416 12.46 10.09 7.04
C LYS A 416 13.30 8.91 6.51
N GLY A 417 14.57 9.19 6.18
CA GLY A 417 15.48 8.21 5.56
C GLY A 417 15.17 7.89 4.10
N TYR A 418 14.17 8.52 3.50
CA TYR A 418 13.80 8.34 2.08
C TYR A 418 13.53 6.89 1.66
N VAL A 419 12.99 6.06 2.55
CA VAL A 419 12.77 4.63 2.28
C VAL A 419 11.76 4.42 1.15
N ALA A 420 10.55 5.01 1.27
CA ALA A 420 9.53 4.91 0.24
C ALA A 420 9.95 5.63 -1.04
N SER A 421 10.57 6.82 -0.91
CA SER A 421 11.09 7.59 -2.03
C SER A 421 12.17 6.85 -2.80
N SER A 422 13.09 6.18 -2.09
CA SER A 422 14.14 5.37 -2.74
C SER A 422 13.55 4.20 -3.52
N MET A 423 12.60 3.48 -2.94
CA MET A 423 11.92 2.38 -3.64
C MET A 423 11.13 2.87 -4.87
N LEU A 424 10.47 4.02 -4.75
CA LEU A 424 9.76 4.63 -5.87
C LEU A 424 10.72 5.00 -7.01
N VAL A 425 11.82 5.68 -6.69
CA VAL A 425 12.86 6.03 -7.68
C VAL A 425 13.48 4.79 -8.30
N ASN A 426 13.71 3.73 -7.53
CA ASN A 426 14.22 2.45 -8.05
C ASN A 426 13.26 1.85 -9.08
N ASN A 427 11.94 1.82 -8.80
CA ASN A 427 10.94 1.33 -9.76
C ASN A 427 10.91 2.17 -11.04
N LEU A 428 10.87 3.49 -10.89
CA LEU A 428 10.86 4.42 -12.04
C LEU A 428 12.12 4.27 -12.90
N TYR A 429 13.28 4.07 -12.27
CA TYR A 429 14.54 3.84 -12.98
C TYR A 429 14.53 2.52 -13.77
N ILE A 430 14.06 1.42 -13.15
CA ILE A 430 13.92 0.12 -13.83
C ILE A 430 13.00 0.24 -15.05
N LEU A 431 11.92 1.00 -14.95
CA LEU A 431 10.97 1.24 -16.04
C LEU A 431 11.45 2.29 -17.06
N GLY A 432 12.62 2.92 -16.87
CA GLY A 432 13.13 3.97 -17.75
C GLY A 432 12.37 5.30 -17.65
N ARG A 433 11.55 5.50 -16.62
CA ARG A 433 10.70 6.69 -16.41
C ARG A 433 11.48 7.84 -15.76
N THR A 434 12.60 8.24 -16.38
CA THR A 434 13.55 9.22 -15.81
C THR A 434 12.97 10.63 -15.66
N ALA A 435 12.03 11.02 -16.53
CA ALA A 435 11.34 12.30 -16.41
C ALA A 435 10.54 12.40 -15.09
N GLU A 436 9.87 11.32 -14.70
CA GLU A 436 9.10 11.27 -13.46
C GLU A 436 10.01 11.26 -12.23
N ILE A 437 11.20 10.67 -12.33
CA ILE A 437 12.21 10.77 -11.25
C ILE A 437 12.58 12.23 -11.03
N LYS A 438 12.83 12.99 -12.09
CA LYS A 438 13.19 14.41 -12.00
C LYS A 438 12.06 15.25 -11.41
N GLU A 439 10.83 15.03 -11.84
CA GLU A 439 9.65 15.70 -11.30
C GLU A 439 9.43 15.38 -9.81
N PHE A 440 9.51 14.11 -9.44
CA PHE A 440 9.28 13.67 -8.06
C PHE A 440 10.35 14.17 -7.08
N ILE A 441 11.63 14.10 -7.48
CA ILE A 441 12.74 14.52 -6.63
C ILE A 441 12.90 16.03 -6.65
N GLY A 442 12.91 16.67 -7.82
CA GLY A 442 13.07 18.13 -7.97
C GLY A 442 14.19 18.71 -7.10
N ASP A 443 13.88 19.78 -6.40
CA ASP A 443 14.83 20.46 -5.51
C ASP A 443 15.23 19.65 -4.27
N LYS A 444 14.47 18.61 -3.92
CA LYS A 444 14.79 17.71 -2.80
C LYS A 444 16.16 17.04 -2.96
N ILE A 445 16.69 16.93 -4.20
CA ILE A 445 18.01 16.35 -4.48
C ILE A 445 19.13 17.06 -3.71
N ASN A 446 18.92 18.34 -3.36
CA ASN A 446 19.90 19.15 -2.63
C ASN A 446 19.91 18.86 -1.10
N ASN A 447 18.93 18.09 -0.59
CA ASN A 447 18.91 17.73 0.83
C ASN A 447 20.15 16.92 1.21
N VAL A 448 20.83 17.32 2.28
CA VAL A 448 22.08 16.68 2.76
C VAL A 448 21.87 15.23 3.15
N ASN A 449 20.67 14.85 3.62
CA ASN A 449 20.31 13.52 4.08
C ASN A 449 19.65 12.66 2.98
N MET A 450 19.76 13.08 1.71
CA MET A 450 19.19 12.32 0.60
C MET A 450 19.77 10.91 0.52
N HIS A 451 18.90 9.91 0.35
CA HIS A 451 19.29 8.50 0.27
C HIS A 451 20.28 8.22 -0.88
N GLY A 452 21.33 7.48 -0.59
CA GLY A 452 22.44 7.28 -1.52
C GLY A 452 22.06 6.64 -2.87
N MET A 453 21.06 5.73 -2.91
CA MET A 453 20.58 5.16 -4.16
C MET A 453 19.89 6.22 -5.05
N ILE A 454 19.13 7.15 -4.45
CA ILE A 454 18.53 8.27 -5.20
C ILE A 454 19.63 9.13 -5.80
N LEU A 455 20.67 9.45 -5.01
CA LEU A 455 21.80 10.24 -5.47
C LEU A 455 22.53 9.58 -6.65
N TRP A 456 22.74 8.27 -6.59
CA TRP A 456 23.43 7.54 -7.67
C TRP A 456 22.57 7.41 -8.94
N ILE A 457 21.30 7.13 -8.82
CA ILE A 457 20.37 7.11 -9.97
C ILE A 457 20.31 8.50 -10.60
N TYR A 458 20.22 9.56 -9.79
CA TYR A 458 20.17 10.92 -10.30
C TYR A 458 21.51 11.32 -10.95
N ALA A 459 22.66 10.88 -10.40
CA ALA A 459 23.96 11.07 -11.03
C ALA A 459 24.03 10.44 -12.43
N SER A 460 23.50 9.23 -12.61
CA SER A 460 23.46 8.59 -13.95
C SER A 460 22.59 9.39 -14.93
N ILE A 461 21.46 9.93 -14.45
CA ILE A 461 20.59 10.78 -15.29
C ILE A 461 21.28 12.10 -15.68
N GLU A 462 22.03 12.71 -14.76
CA GLU A 462 22.79 13.94 -15.04
C GLU A 462 23.94 13.69 -16.03
N LEU A 463 24.58 12.52 -15.99
CA LEU A 463 25.58 12.11 -17.00
C LEU A 463 24.94 11.99 -18.40
N GLU A 464 23.79 11.33 -18.49
CA GLU A 464 23.05 11.21 -19.77
C GLU A 464 22.66 12.58 -20.33
N ASN A 465 22.46 13.60 -19.48
CA ASN A 465 22.16 14.98 -19.91
C ASN A 465 23.43 15.84 -20.16
N GLY A 466 24.63 15.29 -20.01
CA GLY A 466 25.89 16.01 -20.18
C GLY A 466 26.33 16.85 -18.96
N ASN A 467 25.63 16.80 -17.83
CA ASN A 467 25.92 17.57 -16.62
C ASN A 467 26.95 16.87 -15.72
N THR A 468 28.16 16.67 -16.24
CA THR A 468 29.20 15.85 -15.60
C THR A 468 29.60 16.34 -14.20
N ASP A 469 29.69 17.64 -13.96
CA ASP A 469 30.08 18.18 -12.65
C ASP A 469 29.03 17.90 -11.57
N LYS A 470 27.75 18.09 -11.92
CA LYS A 470 26.63 17.75 -11.01
C LYS A 470 26.59 16.25 -10.74
N ALA A 471 26.80 15.43 -11.77
CA ALA A 471 26.87 13.98 -11.63
C ALA A 471 27.98 13.54 -10.66
N LYS A 472 29.18 14.14 -10.74
CA LYS A 472 30.29 13.87 -9.82
C LYS A 472 29.94 14.25 -8.38
N GLU A 473 29.34 15.43 -8.17
CA GLU A 473 28.89 15.86 -6.84
C GLU A 473 27.93 14.83 -6.22
N LEU A 474 26.86 14.46 -6.96
CA LEU A 474 25.86 13.53 -6.49
C LEU A 474 26.43 12.13 -6.22
N PHE A 475 27.29 11.64 -7.09
CA PHE A 475 27.98 10.37 -6.93
C PHE A 475 28.81 10.34 -5.64
N GLN A 476 29.60 11.41 -5.39
CA GLN A 476 30.42 11.50 -4.17
C GLN A 476 29.55 11.59 -2.91
N ARG A 477 28.45 12.33 -2.95
CA ARG A 477 27.48 12.37 -1.85
C ARG A 477 26.89 10.99 -1.56
N GLY A 478 26.55 10.22 -2.61
CA GLY A 478 26.06 8.84 -2.45
C GLY A 478 27.10 7.93 -1.83
N ARG A 479 28.38 8.07 -2.17
CA ARG A 479 29.49 7.35 -1.53
C ARG A 479 29.63 7.72 -0.04
N ASN A 480 29.55 9.00 0.29
CA ASN A 480 29.59 9.48 1.67
C ASN A 480 28.42 8.96 2.50
N TYR A 481 27.25 8.76 1.89
CA TYR A 481 26.10 8.09 2.51
C TYR A 481 26.36 6.60 2.80
N GLY A 482 27.39 5.99 2.20
CA GLY A 482 27.72 4.59 2.34
C GLY A 482 27.25 3.67 1.22
N THR A 483 26.72 4.24 0.11
CA THR A 483 26.29 3.44 -1.04
C THR A 483 27.48 2.73 -1.69
N ARG A 484 27.31 1.46 -2.02
CA ARG A 484 28.30 0.57 -2.63
C ARG A 484 27.65 -0.23 -3.77
N ALA A 485 28.45 -0.78 -4.69
CA ALA A 485 27.95 -1.58 -5.81
C ALA A 485 27.02 -2.72 -5.38
N LYS A 486 27.36 -3.44 -4.31
CA LYS A 486 26.51 -4.51 -3.77
C LYS A 486 25.11 -4.03 -3.38
N TRP A 487 24.99 -2.78 -2.91
CA TRP A 487 23.71 -2.19 -2.52
C TRP A 487 22.84 -1.82 -3.74
N VAL A 488 23.46 -1.59 -4.92
CA VAL A 488 22.71 -1.36 -6.17
C VAL A 488 21.91 -2.61 -6.52
N PHE A 489 22.54 -3.79 -6.53
CA PHE A 489 21.84 -5.06 -6.80
C PHE A 489 20.78 -5.36 -5.76
N TYR A 490 21.06 -5.14 -4.48
CA TYR A 490 20.10 -5.33 -3.39
C TYR A 490 18.89 -4.42 -3.52
N ASN A 491 19.10 -3.13 -3.81
CA ASN A 491 18.02 -2.16 -3.88
C ASN A 491 17.18 -2.29 -5.16
N LEU A 492 17.82 -2.48 -6.33
CA LEU A 492 17.08 -2.60 -7.59
C LEU A 492 16.44 -3.98 -7.73
N ARG A 493 17.09 -5.05 -7.28
CA ARG A 493 16.63 -6.45 -7.48
C ARG A 493 16.33 -6.78 -8.96
N ASN A 494 16.94 -6.02 -9.85
CA ASN A 494 16.89 -6.19 -11.29
C ASN A 494 18.33 -6.17 -11.81
N LYS A 495 18.78 -7.30 -12.35
CA LYS A 495 20.18 -7.47 -12.77
C LYS A 495 20.55 -6.50 -13.88
N GLU A 496 19.71 -6.40 -14.91
CA GLU A 496 19.96 -5.55 -16.08
C GLU A 496 20.04 -4.07 -15.67
N ALA A 497 19.06 -3.58 -14.90
CA ALA A 497 19.05 -2.20 -14.41
C ALA A 497 20.23 -1.92 -13.47
N SER A 498 20.65 -2.89 -12.67
CA SER A 498 21.83 -2.77 -11.77
C SER A 498 23.11 -2.64 -12.57
N GLU A 499 23.33 -3.52 -13.54
CA GLU A 499 24.50 -3.49 -14.42
C GLU A 499 24.53 -2.20 -15.26
N LYS A 500 23.37 -1.76 -15.76
CA LYS A 500 23.22 -0.47 -16.48
C LYS A 500 23.63 0.70 -15.59
N LEU A 501 23.14 0.78 -14.35
CA LEU A 501 23.48 1.85 -13.42
C LEU A 501 24.96 1.85 -13.07
N ILE A 502 25.53 0.69 -12.74
CA ILE A 502 26.94 0.55 -12.40
C ILE A 502 27.81 1.02 -13.57
N LYS A 503 27.54 0.53 -14.77
CA LYS A 503 28.28 0.92 -15.97
C LYS A 503 28.17 2.43 -16.27
N ALA A 504 27.01 3.01 -16.06
CA ALA A 504 26.81 4.45 -16.25
C ALA A 504 27.64 5.29 -15.26
N LEU A 505 27.87 4.78 -14.04
CA LEU A 505 28.61 5.50 -13.00
C LEU A 505 30.13 5.26 -13.02
N GLU A 506 30.64 4.23 -13.72
CA GLU A 506 32.10 3.93 -13.84
C GLU A 506 32.96 5.16 -14.18
N PRO A 507 32.54 6.08 -15.11
CA PRO A 507 33.34 7.26 -15.42
C PRO A 507 33.53 8.23 -14.24
N LEU A 508 32.68 8.14 -13.20
CA LEU A 508 32.72 9.03 -12.03
C LEU A 508 33.65 8.52 -10.93
N GLY A 509 34.04 7.25 -10.94
CA GLY A 509 34.97 6.66 -9.98
C GLY A 509 34.68 5.20 -9.65
N LYS A 510 35.52 4.61 -8.78
CA LYS A 510 35.36 3.23 -8.34
C LYS A 510 34.07 3.05 -7.51
N LEU A 511 33.40 1.94 -7.73
CA LEU A 511 32.12 1.54 -7.12
C LEU A 511 32.34 0.45 -6.03
N ASP A 512 33.29 0.64 -5.15
CA ASP A 512 33.70 -0.36 -4.12
C ASP A 512 32.57 -0.71 -3.15
#